data_28cb39164e1e31078b5da134d21fac85
#
_entry.id   28cb39164e1e31078b5da134d21fac85
#
_cell.length_a   1.000
_cell.length_b   1.000
_cell.length_c   1.000
_cell.angle_alpha   90.00
_cell.angle_beta   90.00
_cell.angle_gamma   90.00
#
_symmetry.space_group_name_H-M   'P 1'
#
loop_
_entity.id
_entity.type
_entity.pdbx_description
1 polymer ?
#
loop_
_entity_poly.entity_id
_entity_poly.type
_entity_poly.pdbx_seq_one_letter_code
_entity_poly.pdbx_strand_id
1 'polypeptide(L)'
;IDVMHGKLKQQDKDKIMNKFINNETNILISTTVIEVGVDVPNTTMIVIFDANRFGLSTLHQLRGRVGRSNLQSSCILISDTDTKRLEVMTKTNDGFEISEEDFKLRGHGDLFGTKQSGDMTFKIANIKDDYKILLQAKKDSLLFIESNDSNDILLKEKILSEIKEG
;
A
#
# COMPACT_ATOMS: atom_id res chain seq x y z
N ILE A 1 0.73 -10.83 28.75
CA ILE A 1 0.11 -10.95 27.42
C ILE A 1 -1.26 -10.29 27.48
N ASP A 2 -1.55 -9.42 26.53
CA ASP A 2 -2.88 -8.83 26.36
C ASP A 2 -3.40 -9.06 24.94
N VAL A 3 -4.74 -9.00 24.80
CA VAL A 3 -5.44 -9.23 23.52
C VAL A 3 -6.26 -8.00 23.19
N MET A 4 -6.10 -7.49 21.94
CA MET A 4 -6.83 -6.33 21.45
C MET A 4 -7.56 -6.65 20.14
N HIS A 5 -8.86 -6.34 20.06
CA HIS A 5 -9.68 -6.57 18.88
C HIS A 5 -10.75 -5.50 18.72
N GLY A 6 -11.37 -5.44 17.53
CA GLY A 6 -12.33 -4.39 17.16
C GLY A 6 -13.54 -4.25 18.06
N LYS A 7 -13.98 -5.34 18.73
CA LYS A 7 -15.16 -5.35 19.61
C LYS A 7 -14.92 -4.75 21.00
N LEU A 8 -13.66 -4.48 21.39
CA LEU A 8 -13.36 -3.82 22.66
C LEU A 8 -13.79 -2.36 22.63
N LYS A 9 -14.24 -1.87 23.80
CA LYS A 9 -14.51 -0.44 23.99
C LYS A 9 -13.21 0.36 23.89
N GLN A 10 -13.29 1.61 23.45
CA GLN A 10 -12.09 2.44 23.29
C GLN A 10 -11.27 2.56 24.58
N GLN A 11 -11.93 2.76 25.71
CA GLN A 11 -11.26 2.84 27.03
C GLN A 11 -10.43 1.60 27.38
N ASP A 12 -10.89 0.41 26.98
CA ASP A 12 -10.17 -0.85 27.25
C ASP A 12 -8.99 -1.00 26.30
N LYS A 13 -9.14 -0.57 25.03
CA LYS A 13 -8.03 -0.50 24.06
C LYS A 13 -6.93 0.42 24.56
N ASP A 14 -7.30 1.61 25.05
CA ASP A 14 -6.35 2.61 25.57
C ASP A 14 -5.59 2.07 26.79
N LYS A 15 -6.26 1.37 27.70
CA LYS A 15 -5.63 0.72 28.85
C LYS A 15 -4.62 -0.36 28.42
N ILE A 16 -4.99 -1.22 27.48
CA ILE A 16 -4.12 -2.28 26.96
C ILE A 16 -2.89 -1.66 26.28
N MET A 17 -3.10 -0.64 25.44
CA MET A 17 -2.00 0.05 24.77
C MET A 17 -1.05 0.72 25.75
N ASN A 18 -1.56 1.39 26.79
CA ASN A 18 -0.73 2.00 27.82
C ASN A 18 0.13 0.97 28.55
N LYS A 19 -0.41 -0.20 28.91
CA LYS A 19 0.36 -1.29 29.48
C LYS A 19 1.46 -1.79 28.56
N PHE A 20 1.17 -1.89 27.26
CA PHE A 20 2.14 -2.33 26.26
C PHE A 20 3.27 -1.29 26.07
N ILE A 21 2.94 -0.01 25.99
CA ILE A 21 3.91 1.09 25.91
C ILE A 21 4.81 1.14 27.13
N ASN A 22 4.25 0.92 28.32
CA ASN A 22 4.97 0.93 29.59
C ASN A 22 5.73 -0.37 29.90
N ASN A 23 5.78 -1.33 28.96
CA ASN A 23 6.40 -2.65 29.14
C ASN A 23 5.79 -3.51 30.27
N GLU A 24 4.58 -3.20 30.71
CA GLU A 24 3.81 -4.06 31.63
C GLU A 24 3.26 -5.30 30.90
N THR A 25 3.04 -5.17 29.60
CA THR A 25 2.66 -6.24 28.68
C THR A 25 3.76 -6.45 27.65
N ASN A 26 4.33 -7.65 27.59
CA ASN A 26 5.42 -7.99 26.68
C ASN A 26 4.94 -8.52 25.32
N ILE A 27 3.72 -9.06 25.27
CA ILE A 27 3.14 -9.61 24.02
C ILE A 27 1.73 -9.07 23.88
N LEU A 28 1.49 -8.39 22.76
CA LEU A 28 0.19 -7.90 22.37
C LEU A 28 -0.32 -8.70 21.17
N ILE A 29 -1.42 -9.45 21.36
CA ILE A 29 -2.11 -10.15 20.28
C ILE A 29 -3.22 -9.23 19.78
N SER A 30 -3.23 -8.93 18.48
CA SER A 30 -4.22 -8.03 17.91
C SER A 30 -4.74 -8.49 16.56
N THR A 31 -5.99 -8.15 16.30
CA THR A 31 -6.48 -8.07 14.92
C THR A 31 -5.96 -6.79 14.27
N THR A 32 -6.20 -6.57 12.98
CA THR A 32 -5.74 -5.41 12.17
C THR A 32 -6.10 -4.02 12.73
N VAL A 33 -6.71 -3.95 13.91
CA VAL A 33 -7.14 -2.70 14.57
C VAL A 33 -5.98 -1.79 14.99
N ILE A 34 -4.73 -2.28 14.98
CA ILE A 34 -3.52 -1.49 15.31
C ILE A 34 -3.05 -0.64 14.11
N GLU A 35 -3.84 -0.48 13.08
CA GLU A 35 -3.43 0.24 11.88
C GLU A 35 -3.16 1.74 12.10
N VAL A 36 -3.67 2.34 13.18
CA VAL A 36 -3.66 3.81 13.31
C VAL A 36 -2.89 4.30 14.54
N GLY A 37 -1.76 4.95 14.27
CA GLY A 37 -1.32 6.10 15.07
C GLY A 37 -0.57 5.84 16.37
N VAL A 38 -0.41 4.60 16.85
CA VAL A 38 0.34 4.37 18.08
C VAL A 38 1.77 3.95 17.76
N ASP A 39 2.71 4.77 18.17
CA ASP A 39 4.13 4.46 18.10
C ASP A 39 4.57 3.78 19.40
N VAL A 40 5.15 2.59 19.28
CA VAL A 40 5.70 1.84 20.42
C VAL A 40 7.19 1.59 20.16
N PRO A 41 8.07 2.50 20.56
CA PRO A 41 9.50 2.46 20.22
C PRO A 41 10.20 1.18 20.70
N ASN A 42 9.70 0.55 21.77
CA ASN A 42 10.30 -0.64 22.36
C ASN A 42 9.88 -1.95 21.67
N THR A 43 9.01 -1.88 20.66
CA THR A 43 8.58 -3.08 19.94
C THR A 43 9.67 -3.53 19.00
N THR A 44 10.22 -4.71 19.25
CA THR A 44 11.33 -5.30 18.48
C THR A 44 10.88 -6.40 17.52
N MET A 45 9.68 -6.93 17.69
CA MET A 45 9.18 -8.03 16.87
C MET A 45 7.70 -7.84 16.49
N ILE A 46 7.40 -8.10 15.24
CA ILE A 46 6.01 -8.27 14.77
C ILE A 46 5.88 -9.62 14.05
N VAL A 47 4.83 -10.36 14.36
CA VAL A 47 4.48 -11.62 13.69
C VAL A 47 3.11 -11.45 13.06
N ILE A 48 3.02 -11.65 11.75
CA ILE A 48 1.79 -11.49 10.97
C ILE A 48 1.36 -12.86 10.48
N PHE A 49 0.26 -13.36 11.02
CA PHE A 49 -0.37 -14.60 10.59
C PHE A 49 -1.22 -14.36 9.32
N ASP A 50 -1.37 -15.39 8.50
CA ASP A 50 -2.13 -15.33 7.24
C ASP A 50 -1.65 -14.16 6.34
N ALA A 51 -0.34 -13.95 6.26
CA ALA A 51 0.25 -12.81 5.57
C ALA A 51 -0.16 -12.72 4.09
N ASN A 52 -0.48 -13.85 3.46
CA ASN A 52 -0.98 -13.93 2.09
C ASN A 52 -2.35 -13.25 1.88
N ARG A 53 -3.10 -12.99 2.95
CA ARG A 53 -4.42 -12.32 2.89
C ARG A 53 -4.30 -10.79 2.91
N PHE A 54 -3.13 -10.24 3.21
CA PHE A 54 -2.89 -8.80 3.25
C PHE A 54 -2.30 -8.28 1.93
N GLY A 55 -2.62 -7.06 1.57
CA GLY A 55 -1.95 -6.34 0.49
C GLY A 55 -0.51 -5.97 0.88
N LEU A 56 0.39 -5.81 -0.11
CA LEU A 56 1.79 -5.43 0.17
C LEU A 56 1.90 -4.08 0.88
N SER A 57 1.05 -3.12 0.55
CA SER A 57 1.00 -1.84 1.25
C SER A 57 0.66 -1.98 2.73
N THR A 58 -0.31 -2.83 3.08
CA THR A 58 -0.66 -3.13 4.47
C THR A 58 0.48 -3.83 5.20
N LEU A 59 1.11 -4.83 4.57
CA LEU A 59 2.27 -5.51 5.15
C LEU A 59 3.44 -4.55 5.38
N HIS A 60 3.68 -3.63 4.46
CA HIS A 60 4.70 -2.59 4.61
C HIS A 60 4.39 -1.65 5.78
N GLN A 61 3.15 -1.21 5.93
CA GLN A 61 2.71 -0.39 7.06
C GLN A 61 2.86 -1.12 8.40
N LEU A 62 2.48 -2.41 8.45
CA LEU A 62 2.64 -3.24 9.65
C LEU A 62 4.12 -3.47 9.99
N ARG A 63 4.97 -3.76 9.00
CA ARG A 63 6.42 -3.86 9.19
C ARG A 63 7.00 -2.57 9.76
N GLY A 64 6.53 -1.41 9.30
CA GLY A 64 6.95 -0.10 9.80
C GLY A 64 6.52 0.20 11.25
N ARG A 65 5.82 -0.72 11.93
CA ARG A 65 5.49 -0.58 13.37
C ARG A 65 6.62 -1.05 14.29
N VAL A 66 7.61 -1.74 13.77
CA VAL A 66 8.82 -2.15 14.51
C VAL A 66 10.05 -1.48 13.92
N GLY A 67 11.16 -1.48 14.67
CA GLY A 67 12.43 -0.92 14.19
C GLY A 67 12.51 0.61 14.28
N ARG A 68 11.77 1.23 15.19
CA ARG A 68 11.78 2.67 15.43
C ARG A 68 12.75 3.11 16.53
N SER A 69 13.50 2.18 17.08
CA SER A 69 14.57 2.41 18.06
C SER A 69 15.88 1.87 17.53
N ASN A 70 16.96 2.05 18.31
CA ASN A 70 18.27 1.48 18.00
C ASN A 70 18.35 -0.04 18.23
N LEU A 71 17.24 -0.67 18.62
CA LEU A 71 17.18 -2.11 18.84
C LEU A 71 16.97 -2.84 17.50
N GLN A 72 17.67 -3.97 17.36
CA GLN A 72 17.44 -4.86 16.23
C GLN A 72 15.99 -5.35 16.25
N SER A 73 15.30 -5.24 15.13
CA SER A 73 13.91 -5.62 15.02
C SER A 73 13.67 -6.62 13.89
N SER A 74 12.60 -7.39 14.03
CA SER A 74 12.23 -8.44 13.08
C SER A 74 10.75 -8.38 12.74
N CYS A 75 10.44 -8.59 11.46
CA CYS A 75 9.08 -8.79 10.97
C CYS A 75 8.98 -10.21 10.39
N ILE A 76 8.11 -11.03 10.98
CA ILE A 76 7.90 -12.43 10.58
C ILE A 76 6.55 -12.53 9.88
N LEU A 77 6.55 -13.01 8.65
CA LEU A 77 5.35 -13.26 7.86
C LEU A 77 5.08 -14.76 7.83
N ILE A 78 3.90 -15.18 8.32
CA ILE A 78 3.47 -16.58 8.32
C ILE A 78 2.35 -16.73 7.28
N SER A 79 2.50 -17.73 6.42
CA SER A 79 1.56 -18.01 5.33
C SER A 79 1.51 -19.51 5.05
N ASP A 80 0.32 -20.04 4.82
CA ASP A 80 0.13 -21.43 4.39
C ASP A 80 0.41 -21.63 2.89
N THR A 81 0.50 -20.54 2.15
CA THR A 81 0.79 -20.55 0.70
C THR A 81 2.04 -19.76 0.40
N ASP A 82 2.90 -20.36 -0.42
CA ASP A 82 4.06 -19.65 -0.97
C ASP A 82 3.57 -18.66 -2.03
N THR A 83 3.81 -17.38 -1.80
CA THR A 83 3.42 -16.33 -2.73
C THR A 83 4.63 -15.47 -3.07
N LYS A 84 4.93 -15.34 -4.37
CA LYS A 84 5.96 -14.40 -4.88
C LYS A 84 5.81 -12.99 -4.31
N ARG A 85 4.58 -12.63 -3.96
CA ARG A 85 4.25 -11.35 -3.34
C ARG A 85 4.91 -11.18 -1.97
N LEU A 86 4.93 -12.21 -1.13
CA LEU A 86 5.57 -12.14 0.19
C LEU A 86 7.09 -12.07 0.09
N GLU A 87 7.69 -12.65 -0.95
CA GLU A 87 9.13 -12.55 -1.20
C GLU A 87 9.59 -11.11 -1.40
N VAL A 88 8.75 -10.25 -2.00
CA VAL A 88 9.07 -8.83 -2.17
C VAL A 88 9.35 -8.17 -0.82
N MET A 89 8.56 -8.51 0.21
CA MET A 89 8.73 -7.99 1.56
C MET A 89 10.05 -8.41 2.21
N THR A 90 10.67 -9.49 1.77
CA THR A 90 11.98 -9.94 2.27
C THR A 90 13.16 -9.32 1.52
N LYS A 91 12.94 -8.86 0.28
CA LYS A 91 14.00 -8.36 -0.61
C LYS A 91 14.25 -6.86 -0.46
N THR A 92 13.23 -6.09 -0.13
CA THR A 92 13.37 -4.63 -0.04
C THR A 92 12.60 -4.04 1.14
N ASN A 93 13.12 -2.91 1.64
CA ASN A 93 12.47 -2.05 2.62
C ASN A 93 11.91 -0.77 1.98
N ASP A 94 12.19 -0.53 0.71
CA ASP A 94 11.74 0.64 -0.01
C ASP A 94 10.24 0.54 -0.34
N GLY A 95 9.45 1.48 0.15
CA GLY A 95 8.01 1.53 -0.08
C GLY A 95 7.63 1.77 -1.55
N PHE A 96 8.49 2.44 -2.32
CA PHE A 96 8.26 2.64 -3.75
C PHE A 96 8.45 1.34 -4.53
N GLU A 97 9.51 0.58 -4.25
CA GLU A 97 9.74 -0.72 -4.86
C GLU A 97 8.62 -1.70 -4.52
N ILE A 98 8.17 -1.71 -3.25
CA ILE A 98 7.05 -2.53 -2.81
C ILE A 98 5.76 -2.15 -3.55
N SER A 99 5.50 -0.87 -3.73
CA SER A 99 4.31 -0.38 -4.44
C SER A 99 4.38 -0.72 -5.94
N GLU A 100 5.55 -0.63 -6.55
CA GLU A 100 5.77 -1.01 -7.94
C GLU A 100 5.52 -2.51 -8.15
N GLU A 101 6.03 -3.36 -7.26
CA GLU A 101 5.81 -4.80 -7.31
C GLU A 101 4.35 -5.19 -7.01
N ASP A 102 3.69 -4.53 -6.05
CA ASP A 102 2.25 -4.75 -5.78
C ASP A 102 1.42 -4.41 -7.02
N PHE A 103 1.77 -3.33 -7.70
CA PHE A 103 1.14 -2.93 -8.95
C PHE A 103 1.32 -3.97 -10.07
N LYS A 104 2.56 -4.45 -10.28
CA LYS A 104 2.84 -5.50 -11.27
C LYS A 104 2.07 -6.80 -11.00
N LEU A 105 1.86 -7.13 -9.72
CA LEU A 105 1.20 -8.37 -9.29
C LEU A 105 -0.33 -8.30 -9.33
N ARG A 106 -0.92 -7.13 -9.08
CA ARG A 106 -2.40 -6.94 -9.07
C ARG A 106 -3.00 -6.91 -10.47
N GLY A 107 -2.22 -6.52 -11.48
CA GLY A 107 -2.76 -6.35 -12.82
C GLY A 107 -3.66 -5.10 -12.98
N HIS A 108 -4.27 -4.94 -14.13
CA HIS A 108 -4.88 -3.71 -14.64
C HIS A 108 -6.17 -3.24 -13.93
N GLY A 109 -6.81 -4.10 -13.12
CA GLY A 109 -8.18 -3.88 -12.64
C GLY A 109 -8.37 -2.72 -11.66
N ASP A 110 -7.34 -2.36 -10.88
CA ASP A 110 -7.47 -1.40 -9.78
C ASP A 110 -7.00 0.03 -10.09
N LEU A 111 -6.42 0.25 -11.29
CA LEU A 111 -5.76 1.52 -11.60
C LEU A 111 -6.72 2.71 -11.78
N PHE A 112 -7.93 2.44 -12.19
CA PHE A 112 -8.88 3.48 -12.59
C PHE A 112 -10.11 3.61 -11.67
N GLY A 113 -10.13 2.89 -10.52
CA GLY A 113 -11.17 3.07 -9.49
C GLY A 113 -12.59 2.72 -9.92
N THR A 114 -12.78 2.23 -11.13
CA THR A 114 -14.06 1.75 -11.64
C THR A 114 -13.93 0.28 -12.01
N LYS A 115 -14.79 -0.54 -11.42
CA LYS A 115 -15.07 -1.90 -11.91
C LYS A 115 -15.64 -1.80 -13.32
N GLN A 116 -14.81 -1.57 -14.31
CA GLN A 116 -15.18 -1.84 -15.68
C GLN A 116 -14.74 -3.27 -16.00
N SER A 117 -15.72 -4.13 -16.14
CA SER A 117 -15.59 -5.45 -16.72
C SER A 117 -15.17 -5.31 -18.19
N GLY A 118 -13.86 -5.29 -18.43
CA GLY A 118 -13.26 -5.26 -19.74
C GLY A 118 -11.75 -5.13 -19.59
N ASP A 119 -11.01 -6.07 -20.14
CA ASP A 119 -9.57 -5.94 -20.29
C ASP A 119 -9.28 -4.68 -21.11
N MET A 120 -8.74 -3.63 -20.46
CA MET A 120 -8.18 -2.50 -21.20
C MET A 120 -6.90 -2.97 -21.89
N THR A 121 -7.06 -3.52 -23.07
CA THR A 121 -5.94 -3.85 -23.94
C THR A 121 -5.58 -2.61 -24.75
N PHE A 122 -4.48 -1.99 -24.41
CA PHE A 122 -3.88 -0.99 -25.29
C PHE A 122 -3.39 -1.67 -26.56
N LYS A 123 -3.55 -1.01 -27.72
CA LYS A 123 -3.12 -1.56 -29.01
C LYS A 123 -1.61 -1.81 -29.09
N ILE A 124 -0.81 -1.05 -28.35
CA ILE A 124 0.66 -1.04 -28.45
C ILE A 124 1.30 -1.16 -27.07
N ALA A 125 0.79 -0.46 -26.05
CA ALA A 125 1.40 -0.39 -24.74
C ALA A 125 1.01 -1.57 -23.85
N ASN A 126 1.98 -2.05 -23.07
CA ASN A 126 1.76 -3.01 -21.98
C ASN A 126 1.98 -2.31 -20.65
N ILE A 127 0.93 -2.12 -19.87
CA ILE A 127 1.02 -1.39 -18.60
C ILE A 127 2.05 -2.01 -17.64
N LYS A 128 2.29 -3.31 -17.68
CA LYS A 128 3.28 -3.95 -16.81
C LYS A 128 4.71 -3.61 -17.21
N ASP A 129 4.99 -3.66 -18.49
CA ASP A 129 6.33 -3.48 -19.03
C ASP A 129 6.65 -1.98 -19.20
N ASP A 130 5.62 -1.18 -19.49
CA ASP A 130 5.71 0.26 -19.78
C ASP A 130 5.37 1.16 -18.58
N TYR A 131 5.42 0.64 -17.34
CA TYR A 131 5.02 1.38 -16.13
C TYR A 131 5.74 2.73 -15.98
N LYS A 132 7.03 2.78 -16.29
CA LYS A 132 7.80 4.04 -16.26
C LYS A 132 7.26 5.07 -17.26
N ILE A 133 6.86 4.59 -18.44
CA ILE A 133 6.26 5.42 -19.47
C ILE A 133 4.89 5.93 -19.00
N LEU A 134 4.10 5.10 -18.35
CA LEU A 134 2.81 5.49 -17.77
C LEU A 134 2.96 6.60 -16.72
N LEU A 135 3.95 6.48 -15.83
CA LEU A 135 4.23 7.51 -14.81
C LEU A 135 4.68 8.84 -15.48
N GLN A 136 5.49 8.76 -16.52
CA GLN A 136 5.89 9.95 -17.28
C GLN A 136 4.70 10.57 -17.99
N ALA A 137 3.90 9.77 -18.69
CA ALA A 137 2.69 10.22 -19.36
C ALA A 137 1.70 10.91 -18.40
N LYS A 138 1.57 10.38 -17.16
CA LYS A 138 0.75 11.02 -16.13
C LYS A 138 1.29 12.40 -15.73
N LYS A 139 2.61 12.55 -15.56
CA LYS A 139 3.24 13.86 -15.29
C LYS A 139 3.00 14.82 -16.42
N ASP A 140 3.26 14.37 -17.64
CA ASP A 140 3.14 15.20 -18.83
C ASP A 140 1.69 15.62 -19.07
N SER A 141 0.71 14.74 -18.78
CA SER A 141 -0.71 15.08 -18.88
C SER A 141 -1.13 16.18 -17.89
N LEU A 142 -0.59 16.19 -16.67
CA LEU A 142 -0.86 17.26 -15.71
C LEU A 142 -0.29 18.60 -16.19
N LEU A 143 0.97 18.60 -16.66
CA LEU A 143 1.60 19.78 -17.23
C LEU A 143 0.83 20.29 -18.45
N PHE A 144 0.37 19.38 -19.31
CA PHE A 144 -0.45 19.71 -20.46
C PHE A 144 -1.78 20.33 -20.08
N ILE A 145 -2.48 19.78 -19.05
CA ILE A 145 -3.76 20.31 -18.55
C ILE A 145 -3.58 21.74 -18.00
N GLU A 146 -2.49 22.01 -17.31
CA GLU A 146 -2.18 23.32 -16.70
C GLU A 146 -1.58 24.32 -17.69
N SER A 147 -1.09 23.86 -18.86
CA SER A 147 -0.47 24.70 -19.87
C SER A 147 -1.46 25.73 -20.45
N ASN A 148 -0.98 26.97 -20.61
CA ASN A 148 -1.69 28.06 -21.27
C ASN A 148 -1.10 28.38 -22.67
N ASP A 149 -0.26 27.49 -23.22
CA ASP A 149 0.23 27.62 -24.58
C ASP A 149 -0.92 27.49 -25.57
N SER A 150 -0.90 28.33 -26.62
CA SER A 150 -1.98 28.38 -27.60
C SER A 150 -2.17 27.07 -28.38
N ASN A 151 -1.10 26.32 -28.66
CA ASN A 151 -1.18 25.03 -29.32
C ASN A 151 -1.80 23.96 -28.38
N ASP A 152 -1.46 24.01 -27.10
CA ASP A 152 -2.01 23.11 -26.09
C ASP A 152 -3.50 23.38 -25.87
N ILE A 153 -3.94 24.64 -25.89
CA ILE A 153 -5.35 25.01 -25.78
C ILE A 153 -6.15 24.43 -26.95
N LEU A 154 -5.68 24.62 -28.17
CA LEU A 154 -6.30 24.06 -29.37
C LEU A 154 -6.40 22.53 -29.32
N LEU A 155 -5.35 21.86 -28.86
CA LEU A 155 -5.33 20.41 -28.70
C LEU A 155 -6.28 19.91 -27.62
N LYS A 156 -6.40 20.64 -26.50
CA LYS A 156 -7.39 20.34 -25.43
C LYS A 156 -8.80 20.41 -25.98
N GLU A 157 -9.16 21.45 -26.73
CA GLU A 157 -10.49 21.61 -27.33
C GLU A 157 -10.80 20.45 -28.27
N LYS A 158 -9.85 20.03 -29.08
CA LYS A 158 -10.00 18.90 -29.99
C LYS A 158 -10.23 17.59 -29.24
N ILE A 159 -9.42 17.30 -28.20
CA ILE A 159 -9.58 16.10 -27.37
C ILE A 159 -10.95 16.09 -26.69
N LEU A 160 -11.39 17.23 -26.14
CA LEU A 160 -12.68 17.34 -25.46
C LEU A 160 -13.86 17.15 -26.42
N SER A 161 -13.73 17.55 -27.70
CA SER A 161 -14.77 17.28 -28.70
C SER A 161 -14.87 15.80 -29.04
N GLU A 162 -13.74 15.09 -29.20
CA GLU A 162 -13.71 13.66 -29.49
C GLU A 162 -14.28 12.80 -28.34
N ILE A 163 -14.06 13.22 -27.07
CA ILE A 163 -14.61 12.52 -25.87
C ILE A 163 -16.13 12.68 -25.77
N LYS A 164 -16.72 13.79 -26.26
CA LYS A 164 -18.16 14.03 -26.19
C LYS A 164 -18.95 13.31 -27.28
N GLU A 165 -18.30 12.88 -28.34
CA GLU A 165 -18.92 12.18 -29.46
C GLU A 165 -18.86 10.64 -29.36
N GLY A 166 -18.17 10.07 -28.38
CA GLY A 166 -18.02 8.64 -28.09
C GLY A 166 -18.75 8.21 -26.84
#